data_496bab41284ffa9bd252e20d3b7553fa
#
_entry.id   496bab41284ffa9bd252e20d3b7553fa
#
_cell.length_a   1.000
_cell.length_b   1.000
_cell.length_c   1.000
_cell.angle_alpha   90.00
_cell.angle_beta   90.00
_cell.angle_gamma   90.00
#
_symmetry.space_group_name_H-M   'P 1'
#
loop_
_entity.id
_entity.type
_entity.pdbx_description
1 polymer ?
#
loop_
_entity_poly.entity_id
_entity_poly.type
_entity_poly.pdbx_seq_one_letter_code
_entity_poly.pdbx_strand_id
1 'polypeptide(L)'
;MRRATPNSSSKIVKKIFLTGASSGIGKAIAKAATETGHEVWGTSRDISRIPSLRRLHCVQLDLSNPDSIDGAFNTALAEAGNFDVLINNAGSGHFGPAENLSEKEMASQFQILVFGHMQLMRLALRVMQARGEGLIINVTSLASRLPVPFMAAYNAAKAAMASFTVTIQLELPSSRVHIVDLQPGDICTDFNDAVIKSKLPDQRYEANVAKTWNKVERNMKNAPRPDLVARRVCELIDQTSPPPRMAIGDTFQTKIAPLIFRFLPQRVRIWGLKKYYGL
;
A
#
# COMPACT_ATOMS: atom_id res chain seq x y z
N MET A 1 -29.25 -40.48 18.78
CA MET A 1 -27.87 -40.01 18.55
C MET A 1 -27.90 -38.65 17.89
N ARG A 2 -27.68 -37.57 18.63
CA ARG A 2 -27.58 -36.22 18.11
C ARG A 2 -26.14 -36.05 17.57
N ARG A 3 -25.99 -35.79 16.27
CA ARG A 3 -24.70 -35.44 15.68
C ARG A 3 -24.28 -34.07 16.25
N ALA A 4 -23.13 -34.07 16.94
CA ALA A 4 -22.47 -32.84 17.36
C ALA A 4 -22.11 -32.01 16.12
N THR A 5 -22.54 -30.75 16.11
CA THR A 5 -22.08 -29.73 15.16
C THR A 5 -20.57 -29.50 15.33
N PRO A 6 -19.79 -29.38 14.26
CA PRO A 6 -18.36 -29.18 14.42
C PRO A 6 -18.11 -27.84 15.10
N ASN A 7 -17.23 -27.91 16.09
CA ASN A 7 -16.66 -26.85 16.90
C ASN A 7 -16.29 -25.65 16.05
N SER A 8 -16.81 -24.46 16.34
CA SER A 8 -16.32 -23.21 15.81
C SER A 8 -14.87 -23.03 16.31
N SER A 9 -13.90 -23.30 15.45
CA SER A 9 -12.51 -22.96 15.74
C SER A 9 -12.48 -21.47 16.12
N SER A 10 -12.13 -21.15 17.35
CA SER A 10 -11.98 -19.78 17.82
C SER A 10 -10.96 -19.09 16.89
N LYS A 11 -11.43 -18.11 16.12
CA LYS A 11 -10.56 -17.36 15.21
C LYS A 11 -9.43 -16.71 16.03
N ILE A 12 -8.18 -16.97 15.66
CA ILE A 12 -7.02 -16.39 16.34
C ILE A 12 -7.04 -14.87 16.11
N VAL A 13 -7.09 -14.11 17.20
CA VAL A 13 -7.01 -12.64 17.16
C VAL A 13 -5.57 -12.25 16.82
N LYS A 14 -5.38 -11.52 15.74
CA LYS A 14 -4.08 -10.98 15.32
C LYS A 14 -3.95 -9.51 15.72
N LYS A 15 -2.73 -9.09 16.07
CA LYS A 15 -2.34 -7.72 16.39
C LYS A 15 -1.66 -7.10 15.16
N ILE A 16 -2.24 -6.02 14.64
CA ILE A 16 -1.91 -5.44 13.34
C ILE A 16 -1.41 -4.01 13.53
N PHE A 17 -0.21 -3.71 13.07
CA PHE A 17 0.27 -2.33 12.91
C PHE A 17 0.00 -1.86 11.48
N LEU A 18 -0.85 -0.82 11.32
CA LEU A 18 -1.32 -0.35 10.02
C LEU A 18 -0.97 1.11 9.79
N THR A 19 -0.22 1.43 8.73
CA THR A 19 0.03 2.81 8.37
C THR A 19 -1.08 3.41 7.52
N GLY A 20 -1.50 4.65 7.84
CA GLY A 20 -2.48 5.42 7.06
C GLY A 20 -3.92 4.94 7.25
N ALA A 21 -4.37 4.76 8.48
CA ALA A 21 -5.71 4.28 8.83
C ALA A 21 -6.83 5.35 8.73
N SER A 22 -6.49 6.62 8.41
CA SER A 22 -7.44 7.74 8.42
C SER A 22 -8.29 7.87 7.15
N SER A 23 -7.89 7.26 6.03
CA SER A 23 -8.59 7.40 4.74
C SER A 23 -8.38 6.20 3.81
N GLY A 24 -9.13 6.16 2.72
CA GLY A 24 -8.95 5.26 1.59
C GLY A 24 -8.85 3.77 1.96
N ILE A 25 -7.86 3.11 1.39
CA ILE A 25 -7.60 1.67 1.59
C ILE A 25 -7.30 1.37 3.06
N GLY A 26 -6.46 2.18 3.73
CA GLY A 26 -6.09 1.93 5.13
C GLY A 26 -7.28 2.01 6.08
N LYS A 27 -8.19 2.99 5.89
CA LYS A 27 -9.44 3.09 6.66
C LYS A 27 -10.33 1.87 6.46
N ALA A 28 -10.45 1.39 5.22
CA ALA A 28 -11.23 0.20 4.91
C ALA A 28 -10.62 -1.06 5.54
N ILE A 29 -9.28 -1.20 5.51
CA ILE A 29 -8.55 -2.31 6.17
C ILE A 29 -8.79 -2.25 7.69
N ALA A 30 -8.61 -1.08 8.33
CA ALA A 30 -8.82 -0.93 9.76
C ALA A 30 -10.22 -1.38 10.17
N LYS A 31 -11.25 -0.94 9.42
CA LYS A 31 -12.64 -1.34 9.64
C LYS A 31 -12.83 -2.84 9.50
N ALA A 32 -12.44 -3.42 8.36
CA ALA A 32 -12.65 -4.84 8.09
C ALA A 32 -11.90 -5.74 9.10
N ALA A 33 -10.65 -5.39 9.47
CA ALA A 33 -9.86 -6.15 10.41
C ALA A 33 -10.46 -6.11 11.83
N THR A 34 -10.95 -4.96 12.30
CA THR A 34 -11.61 -4.86 13.60
C THR A 34 -12.96 -5.58 13.63
N GLU A 35 -13.75 -5.52 12.54
CA GLU A 35 -15.01 -6.27 12.40
C GLU A 35 -14.80 -7.78 12.38
N THR A 36 -13.66 -8.25 11.85
CA THR A 36 -13.29 -9.67 11.89
C THR A 36 -12.62 -10.10 13.20
N GLY A 37 -12.52 -9.19 14.18
CA GLY A 37 -12.09 -9.49 15.55
C GLY A 37 -10.61 -9.28 15.83
N HIS A 38 -9.83 -8.78 14.88
CA HIS A 38 -8.42 -8.44 15.09
C HIS A 38 -8.26 -7.13 15.86
N GLU A 39 -7.10 -6.91 16.47
CA GLU A 39 -6.71 -5.64 17.08
C GLU A 39 -5.79 -4.85 16.15
N VAL A 40 -6.08 -3.57 15.97
CA VAL A 40 -5.39 -2.74 14.99
C VAL A 40 -4.81 -1.49 15.65
N TRP A 41 -3.50 -1.28 15.55
CA TRP A 41 -2.82 -0.02 15.84
C TRP A 41 -2.73 0.75 14.52
N GLY A 42 -3.74 1.59 14.30
CA GLY A 42 -3.89 2.36 13.08
C GLY A 42 -3.22 3.73 13.18
N THR A 43 -2.41 4.09 12.20
CA THR A 43 -1.63 5.33 12.28
C THR A 43 -2.13 6.43 11.36
N SER A 44 -1.93 7.68 11.77
CA SER A 44 -2.11 8.89 10.97
C SER A 44 -1.20 10.00 11.50
N ARG A 45 -0.88 10.99 10.67
CA ARG A 45 -0.26 12.26 11.11
C ARG A 45 -1.22 13.03 12.03
N ASP A 46 -2.51 12.96 11.72
CA ASP A 46 -3.59 13.54 12.51
C ASP A 46 -4.52 12.40 12.98
N ILE A 47 -4.41 12.06 14.25
CA ILE A 47 -5.17 10.95 14.86
C ILE A 47 -6.67 11.25 14.93
N SER A 48 -7.10 12.50 14.93
CA SER A 48 -8.52 12.87 14.95
C SER A 48 -9.28 12.40 13.72
N ARG A 49 -8.56 12.10 12.62
CA ARG A 49 -9.11 11.58 11.37
C ARG A 49 -9.27 10.06 11.35
N ILE A 50 -8.71 9.36 12.34
CA ILE A 50 -8.88 7.90 12.45
C ILE A 50 -10.29 7.62 13.00
N PRO A 51 -11.08 6.71 12.39
CA PRO A 51 -12.42 6.43 12.88
C PRO A 51 -12.38 5.81 14.28
N SER A 52 -13.34 6.20 15.12
CA SER A 52 -13.51 5.56 16.43
C SER A 52 -14.18 4.19 16.25
N LEU A 53 -13.41 3.12 16.37
CA LEU A 53 -13.88 1.74 16.25
C LEU A 53 -13.39 0.92 17.44
N ARG A 54 -14.21 -0.02 17.89
CA ARG A 54 -13.79 -1.01 18.89
C ARG A 54 -12.59 -1.78 18.35
N ARG A 55 -11.53 -1.98 19.12
CA ARG A 55 -10.27 -2.66 18.75
C ARG A 55 -9.38 -1.88 17.77
N LEU A 56 -9.63 -0.60 17.59
CA LEU A 56 -8.75 0.29 16.84
C LEU A 56 -8.07 1.27 17.80
N HIS A 57 -6.76 1.11 17.94
CA HIS A 57 -5.89 1.95 18.74
C HIS A 57 -5.28 3.01 17.82
N CYS A 58 -5.44 4.29 18.17
CA CYS A 58 -4.95 5.40 17.34
C CYS A 58 -3.49 5.72 17.68
N VAL A 59 -2.63 5.74 16.69
CA VAL A 59 -1.19 6.03 16.83
C VAL A 59 -0.82 7.20 15.93
N GLN A 60 -0.19 8.22 16.50
CA GLN A 60 0.36 9.31 15.71
C GLN A 60 1.67 8.88 15.05
N LEU A 61 1.74 9.03 13.71
CA LEU A 61 2.93 8.67 12.92
C LEU A 61 3.08 9.59 11.73
N ASP A 62 4.26 10.18 11.58
CA ASP A 62 4.69 10.87 10.38
C ASP A 62 5.85 10.12 9.71
N LEU A 63 5.60 9.52 8.55
CA LEU A 63 6.62 8.79 7.78
C LEU A 63 7.70 9.69 7.17
N SER A 64 7.51 11.01 7.19
CA SER A 64 8.54 11.96 6.77
C SER A 64 9.61 12.19 7.85
N ASN A 65 9.36 11.77 9.09
CA ASN A 65 10.23 11.94 10.25
C ASN A 65 10.67 10.57 10.80
N PRO A 66 11.97 10.20 10.69
CA PRO A 66 12.49 8.93 11.19
C PRO A 66 12.27 8.72 12.70
N ASP A 67 12.41 9.77 13.52
CA ASP A 67 12.21 9.66 14.98
C ASP A 67 10.73 9.37 15.32
N SER A 68 9.80 9.96 14.56
CA SER A 68 8.37 9.67 14.68
C SER A 68 8.08 8.20 14.39
N ILE A 69 8.79 7.59 13.43
CA ILE A 69 8.61 6.19 13.06
C ILE A 69 9.03 5.26 14.20
N ASP A 70 10.25 5.46 14.73
CA ASP A 70 10.78 4.65 15.82
C ASP A 70 9.93 4.81 17.10
N GLY A 71 9.59 6.05 17.45
CA GLY A 71 8.76 6.35 18.62
C GLY A 71 7.37 5.74 18.53
N ALA A 72 6.68 5.92 17.40
CA ALA A 72 5.33 5.39 17.20
C ALA A 72 5.30 3.86 17.23
N PHE A 73 6.25 3.20 16.52
CA PHE A 73 6.31 1.75 16.50
C PHE A 73 6.63 1.15 17.87
N ASN A 74 7.64 1.67 18.57
CA ASN A 74 8.07 1.14 19.86
C ASN A 74 7.01 1.37 20.95
N THR A 75 6.36 2.53 20.98
CA THR A 75 5.26 2.80 21.94
C THR A 75 4.09 1.86 21.69
N ALA A 76 3.66 1.70 20.45
CA ALA A 76 2.58 0.79 20.09
C ALA A 76 2.95 -0.69 20.35
N LEU A 77 4.22 -1.07 20.14
CA LEU A 77 4.71 -2.42 20.44
C LEU A 77 4.70 -2.71 21.94
N ALA A 78 5.08 -1.75 22.76
CA ALA A 78 5.05 -1.88 24.23
C ALA A 78 3.61 -2.09 24.75
N GLU A 79 2.62 -1.39 24.17
CA GLU A 79 1.20 -1.55 24.47
C GLU A 79 0.66 -2.89 23.97
N ALA A 80 0.97 -3.25 22.72
CA ALA A 80 0.50 -4.47 22.09
C ALA A 80 1.18 -5.74 22.64
N GLY A 81 2.41 -5.63 23.13
CA GLY A 81 3.29 -6.75 23.49
C GLY A 81 3.95 -7.40 22.27
N ASN A 82 3.25 -7.46 21.13
CA ASN A 82 3.78 -7.94 19.85
C ASN A 82 2.91 -7.48 18.69
N PHE A 83 3.44 -7.54 17.47
CA PHE A 83 2.65 -7.46 16.24
C PHE A 83 2.78 -8.73 15.43
N ASP A 84 1.64 -9.29 15.04
CA ASP A 84 1.56 -10.43 14.12
C ASP A 84 1.63 -9.97 12.66
N VAL A 85 1.14 -8.76 12.41
CA VAL A 85 1.05 -8.19 11.04
C VAL A 85 1.51 -6.74 11.03
N LEU A 86 2.36 -6.40 10.07
CA LEU A 86 2.66 -5.03 9.65
C LEU A 86 2.03 -4.76 8.29
N ILE A 87 1.27 -3.67 8.15
CA ILE A 87 0.71 -3.24 6.88
C ILE A 87 1.25 -1.84 6.53
N ASN A 88 2.18 -1.79 5.60
CA ASN A 88 2.73 -0.58 5.01
C ASN A 88 1.80 -0.07 3.90
N ASN A 89 0.82 0.78 4.26
CA ASN A 89 -0.21 1.25 3.34
C ASN A 89 -0.15 2.77 3.10
N ALA A 90 0.28 3.57 4.07
CA ALA A 90 0.28 5.03 3.94
C ALA A 90 1.00 5.52 2.68
N GLY A 91 0.45 6.55 2.06
CA GLY A 91 1.07 7.12 0.86
C GLY A 91 0.31 8.30 0.30
N SER A 92 1.02 9.08 -0.49
CA SER A 92 0.51 10.19 -1.30
C SER A 92 1.26 10.21 -2.62
N GLY A 93 0.87 11.09 -3.54
CA GLY A 93 1.51 11.21 -4.86
C GLY A 93 1.76 12.66 -5.26
N HIS A 94 2.75 12.85 -6.13
CA HIS A 94 2.92 14.09 -6.89
C HIS A 94 2.53 13.84 -8.34
N PHE A 95 1.81 14.79 -8.93
CA PHE A 95 1.36 14.74 -10.31
C PHE A 95 1.79 16.00 -11.05
N GLY A 96 2.59 15.83 -12.09
CA GLY A 96 3.11 16.90 -12.94
C GLY A 96 4.28 16.43 -13.80
N PRO A 97 4.74 17.25 -14.74
CA PRO A 97 5.92 16.96 -15.56
C PRO A 97 7.14 16.72 -14.67
N ALA A 98 7.96 15.73 -15.03
CA ALA A 98 9.13 15.35 -14.22
C ALA A 98 10.14 16.49 -14.07
N GLU A 99 10.30 17.33 -15.10
CA GLU A 99 11.19 18.49 -15.07
C GLU A 99 10.75 19.60 -14.10
N ASN A 100 9.49 19.56 -13.66
CA ASN A 100 8.93 20.53 -12.70
C ASN A 100 8.92 20.02 -11.25
N LEU A 101 9.30 18.76 -11.04
CA LEU A 101 9.43 18.21 -9.68
C LEU A 101 10.74 18.70 -9.06
N SER A 102 10.63 19.41 -7.95
CA SER A 102 11.81 19.80 -7.18
C SER A 102 12.47 18.59 -6.50
N GLU A 103 13.78 18.71 -6.20
CA GLU A 103 14.50 17.69 -5.42
C GLU A 103 13.84 17.42 -4.07
N LYS A 104 13.30 18.46 -3.42
CA LYS A 104 12.58 18.34 -2.15
C LYS A 104 11.30 17.51 -2.29
N GLU A 105 10.53 17.70 -3.35
CA GLU A 105 9.31 16.91 -3.60
C GLU A 105 9.66 15.46 -3.91
N MET A 106 10.70 15.21 -4.72
CA MET A 106 11.19 13.85 -4.98
C MET A 106 11.68 13.17 -3.70
N ALA A 107 12.51 13.83 -2.91
CA ALA A 107 13.01 13.31 -1.66
C ALA A 107 11.88 13.01 -0.67
N SER A 108 10.91 13.90 -0.52
CA SER A 108 9.73 13.70 0.33
C SER A 108 8.89 12.51 -0.12
N GLN A 109 8.70 12.34 -1.44
CA GLN A 109 7.97 11.21 -1.99
C GLN A 109 8.65 9.87 -1.65
N PHE A 110 9.99 9.81 -1.79
CA PHE A 110 10.77 8.62 -1.43
C PHE A 110 10.83 8.41 0.08
N GLN A 111 10.95 9.47 0.87
CA GLN A 111 10.95 9.36 2.33
C GLN A 111 9.67 8.68 2.83
N ILE A 112 8.51 9.12 2.35
CA ILE A 112 7.22 8.59 2.78
C ILE A 112 6.96 7.18 2.22
N LEU A 113 7.17 6.97 0.91
CA LEU A 113 6.76 5.74 0.23
C LEU A 113 7.80 4.61 0.30
N VAL A 114 9.06 4.94 0.58
CA VAL A 114 10.16 3.97 0.54
C VAL A 114 10.85 3.92 1.90
N PHE A 115 11.60 4.96 2.29
CA PHE A 115 12.47 4.90 3.45
C PHE A 115 11.71 4.70 4.76
N GLY A 116 10.59 5.40 4.96
CA GLY A 116 9.76 5.24 6.15
C GLY A 116 9.19 3.82 6.28
N HIS A 117 8.73 3.25 5.19
CA HIS A 117 8.24 1.86 5.19
C HIS A 117 9.37 0.83 5.35
N MET A 118 10.55 1.06 4.77
CA MET A 118 11.74 0.23 4.99
C MET A 118 12.16 0.25 6.47
N GLN A 119 12.09 1.41 7.13
CA GLN A 119 12.38 1.54 8.56
C GLN A 119 11.39 0.72 9.40
N LEU A 120 10.08 0.84 9.15
CA LEU A 120 9.05 0.03 9.82
C LEU A 120 9.27 -1.47 9.57
N MET A 121 9.57 -1.87 8.33
CA MET A 121 9.87 -3.28 8.03
C MET A 121 11.06 -3.79 8.84
N ARG A 122 12.14 -3.00 8.95
CA ARG A 122 13.32 -3.38 9.73
C ARG A 122 12.99 -3.58 11.22
N LEU A 123 12.15 -2.72 11.80
CA LEU A 123 11.68 -2.85 13.18
C LEU A 123 10.81 -4.10 13.36
N ALA A 124 9.81 -4.28 12.49
CA ALA A 124 8.90 -5.42 12.54
C ALA A 124 9.61 -6.75 12.31
N LEU A 125 10.54 -6.83 11.34
CA LEU A 125 11.30 -8.03 11.04
C LEU A 125 12.10 -8.51 12.25
N ARG A 126 12.72 -7.61 13.03
CA ARG A 126 13.45 -7.99 14.25
C ARG A 126 12.54 -8.69 15.26
N VAL A 127 11.35 -8.15 15.48
CA VAL A 127 10.37 -8.73 16.40
C VAL A 127 9.81 -10.06 15.88
N MET A 128 9.43 -10.10 14.60
CA MET A 128 8.85 -11.27 13.96
C MET A 128 9.85 -12.42 13.82
N GLN A 129 11.11 -12.13 13.46
CA GLN A 129 12.17 -13.14 13.39
C GLN A 129 12.51 -13.75 14.76
N ALA A 130 12.56 -12.93 15.82
CA ALA A 130 12.76 -13.42 17.18
C ALA A 130 11.63 -14.35 17.65
N ARG A 131 10.40 -14.17 17.14
CA ARG A 131 9.24 -15.04 17.41
C ARG A 131 9.15 -16.24 16.46
N GLY A 132 9.84 -16.18 15.32
CA GLY A 132 9.77 -17.19 14.27
C GLY A 132 8.52 -17.14 13.40
N GLU A 133 7.65 -16.12 13.54
CA GLU A 133 6.43 -15.95 12.74
C GLU A 133 6.01 -14.48 12.62
N GLY A 134 5.35 -14.14 11.52
CA GLY A 134 4.81 -12.82 11.25
C GLY A 134 4.41 -12.63 9.79
N LEU A 135 3.67 -11.55 9.52
CA LEU A 135 3.25 -11.17 8.17
C LEU A 135 3.51 -9.68 7.92
N ILE A 136 4.21 -9.37 6.84
CA ILE A 136 4.37 -7.99 6.38
C ILE A 136 3.65 -7.85 5.04
N ILE A 137 2.75 -6.87 4.93
CA ILE A 137 2.05 -6.53 3.69
C ILE A 137 2.48 -5.14 3.25
N ASN A 138 3.20 -5.08 2.14
CA ASN A 138 3.58 -3.82 1.51
C ASN A 138 2.57 -3.45 0.44
N VAL A 139 1.76 -2.43 0.67
CA VAL A 139 0.82 -1.89 -0.33
C VAL A 139 1.61 -1.03 -1.31
N THR A 140 2.08 -1.67 -2.37
CA THR A 140 2.79 -0.99 -3.46
C THR A 140 1.77 -0.42 -4.47
N SER A 141 1.81 -0.79 -5.73
CA SER A 141 0.83 -0.42 -6.76
C SER A 141 1.11 -1.17 -8.05
N LEU A 142 0.11 -1.34 -8.90
CA LEU A 142 0.34 -1.70 -10.31
C LEU A 142 1.20 -0.67 -11.05
N ALA A 143 1.23 0.58 -10.59
CA ALA A 143 2.12 1.63 -11.10
C ALA A 143 3.62 1.29 -10.99
N SER A 144 4.00 0.35 -10.13
CA SER A 144 5.36 -0.20 -10.07
C SER A 144 5.78 -0.93 -11.36
N ARG A 145 4.83 -1.36 -12.18
CA ARG A 145 5.05 -2.10 -13.43
C ARG A 145 4.38 -1.47 -14.65
N LEU A 146 3.28 -0.77 -14.45
CA LEU A 146 2.50 -0.07 -15.48
C LEU A 146 2.47 1.42 -15.12
N PRO A 147 3.50 2.19 -15.51
CA PRO A 147 3.65 3.57 -15.04
C PRO A 147 2.53 4.48 -15.54
N VAL A 148 2.08 5.36 -14.65
CA VAL A 148 1.13 6.44 -14.94
C VAL A 148 1.94 7.66 -15.39
N PRO A 149 1.69 8.26 -16.57
CA PRO A 149 2.37 9.49 -16.98
C PRO A 149 2.15 10.62 -15.96
N PHE A 150 3.12 11.51 -15.85
CA PHE A 150 3.15 12.63 -14.90
C PHE A 150 3.14 12.24 -13.40
N MET A 151 3.41 10.96 -13.09
CA MET A 151 3.62 10.46 -11.73
C MET A 151 5.00 9.81 -11.56
N ALA A 152 6.05 10.40 -12.16
CA ALA A 152 7.37 9.78 -12.27
C ALA A 152 7.95 9.37 -10.89
N ALA A 153 7.96 10.29 -9.92
CA ALA A 153 8.48 10.00 -8.57
C ALA A 153 7.65 8.94 -7.83
N TYR A 154 6.32 8.95 -7.97
CA TYR A 154 5.44 7.94 -7.41
C TYR A 154 5.69 6.56 -8.00
N ASN A 155 5.72 6.44 -9.33
CA ASN A 155 5.98 5.18 -10.02
C ASN A 155 7.34 4.60 -9.60
N ALA A 156 8.38 5.44 -9.57
CA ALA A 156 9.73 5.06 -9.15
C ALA A 156 9.76 4.58 -7.68
N ALA A 157 9.12 5.31 -6.76
CA ALA A 157 9.04 4.94 -5.36
C ALA A 157 8.30 3.59 -5.16
N LYS A 158 7.17 3.38 -5.86
CA LYS A 158 6.43 2.12 -5.78
C LYS A 158 7.22 0.96 -6.41
N ALA A 159 7.98 1.20 -7.48
CA ALA A 159 8.88 0.21 -8.06
C ALA A 159 10.04 -0.14 -7.12
N ALA A 160 10.65 0.87 -6.47
CA ALA A 160 11.71 0.67 -5.48
C ALA A 160 11.20 -0.19 -4.31
N MET A 161 10.00 0.11 -3.78
CA MET A 161 9.42 -0.66 -2.68
C MET A 161 9.05 -2.09 -3.10
N ALA A 162 8.55 -2.30 -4.33
CA ALA A 162 8.28 -3.63 -4.87
C ALA A 162 9.57 -4.46 -5.03
N SER A 163 10.65 -3.85 -5.53
CA SER A 163 11.97 -4.49 -5.65
C SER A 163 12.56 -4.84 -4.28
N PHE A 164 12.51 -3.90 -3.32
CA PHE A 164 12.95 -4.14 -1.94
C PHE A 164 12.18 -5.30 -1.30
N THR A 165 10.86 -5.36 -1.49
CA THR A 165 10.03 -6.45 -0.97
C THR A 165 10.49 -7.81 -1.48
N VAL A 166 10.75 -7.94 -2.79
CA VAL A 166 11.24 -9.20 -3.37
C VAL A 166 12.62 -9.57 -2.82
N THR A 167 13.51 -8.60 -2.66
CA THR A 167 14.85 -8.85 -2.11
C THR A 167 14.76 -9.41 -0.69
N ILE A 168 13.96 -8.81 0.18
CA ILE A 168 13.78 -9.33 1.55
C ILE A 168 13.13 -10.72 1.55
N GLN A 169 12.20 -11.01 0.64
CA GLN A 169 11.65 -12.38 0.50
C GLN A 169 12.72 -13.43 0.19
N LEU A 170 13.77 -13.07 -0.55
CA LEU A 170 14.91 -13.95 -0.85
C LEU A 170 15.89 -14.09 0.33
N GLU A 171 16.00 -13.04 1.17
CA GLU A 171 16.91 -13.02 2.31
C GLU A 171 16.35 -13.74 3.55
N LEU A 172 15.02 -13.92 3.62
CA LEU A 172 14.41 -14.53 4.79
C LEU A 172 14.85 -15.98 4.95
N PRO A 173 15.32 -16.39 6.15
CA PRO A 173 15.59 -17.79 6.45
C PRO A 173 14.28 -18.59 6.43
N SER A 174 14.38 -19.91 6.41
CA SER A 174 13.23 -20.82 6.53
C SER A 174 12.51 -20.58 7.86
N SER A 175 11.53 -19.70 7.86
CA SER A 175 10.71 -19.31 9.02
C SER A 175 9.26 -19.12 8.57
N ARG A 176 8.36 -18.96 9.55
CA ARG A 176 6.95 -18.59 9.27
C ARG A 176 6.74 -17.06 9.17
N VAL A 177 7.79 -16.31 8.84
CA VAL A 177 7.70 -14.88 8.52
C VAL A 177 7.46 -14.73 7.03
N HIS A 178 6.34 -14.14 6.65
CA HIS A 178 5.95 -13.94 5.26
C HIS A 178 5.91 -12.45 4.91
N ILE A 179 6.27 -12.13 3.68
CA ILE A 179 6.15 -10.76 3.14
C ILE A 179 5.35 -10.82 1.85
N VAL A 180 4.38 -9.90 1.70
CA VAL A 180 3.50 -9.82 0.53
C VAL A 180 3.66 -8.47 -0.14
N ASP A 181 3.97 -8.48 -1.45
CA ASP A 181 3.86 -7.31 -2.34
C ASP A 181 2.41 -7.20 -2.83
N LEU A 182 1.60 -6.37 -2.15
CA LEU A 182 0.22 -6.11 -2.51
C LEU A 182 0.16 -4.97 -3.52
N GLN A 183 -0.31 -5.25 -4.72
CA GLN A 183 -0.34 -4.32 -5.86
C GLN A 183 -1.78 -3.93 -6.22
N PRO A 184 -2.39 -2.93 -5.56
CA PRO A 184 -3.65 -2.38 -6.03
C PRO A 184 -3.49 -1.74 -7.42
N GLY A 185 -4.50 -1.95 -8.27
CA GLY A 185 -4.76 -1.13 -9.46
C GLY A 185 -5.50 0.15 -9.08
N ASP A 186 -6.33 0.65 -9.99
CA ASP A 186 -7.24 1.75 -9.67
C ASP A 186 -8.25 1.29 -8.62
N ILE A 187 -8.36 2.02 -7.52
CA ILE A 187 -9.30 1.79 -6.40
C ILE A 187 -9.98 3.11 -6.08
N CYS A 188 -11.30 3.14 -6.04
CA CYS A 188 -12.10 4.34 -5.77
C CYS A 188 -11.89 4.81 -4.33
N THR A 189 -11.00 5.79 -4.14
CA THR A 189 -10.62 6.39 -2.86
C THR A 189 -10.39 7.87 -3.01
N ASP A 190 -10.28 8.58 -1.91
CA ASP A 190 -9.88 10.01 -1.85
C ASP A 190 -8.36 10.19 -2.11
N PHE A 191 -7.67 9.19 -2.69
CA PHE A 191 -6.23 9.29 -2.98
C PHE A 191 -5.91 10.48 -3.89
N ASN A 192 -6.75 10.73 -4.90
CA ASN A 192 -6.55 11.83 -5.83
C ASN A 192 -6.62 13.21 -5.14
N ASP A 193 -7.38 13.33 -4.05
CA ASP A 193 -7.47 14.57 -3.25
C ASP A 193 -6.18 14.81 -2.44
N ALA A 194 -5.45 13.75 -2.14
CA ALA A 194 -4.16 13.79 -1.46
C ALA A 194 -2.97 13.95 -2.43
N VAL A 195 -3.20 13.90 -3.75
CA VAL A 195 -2.16 14.10 -4.78
C VAL A 195 -1.83 15.58 -4.89
N ILE A 196 -0.55 15.90 -4.71
CA ILE A 196 -0.04 17.25 -4.89
C ILE A 196 0.19 17.48 -6.38
N LYS A 197 -0.51 18.46 -6.96
CA LYS A 197 -0.34 18.85 -8.36
C LYS A 197 0.75 19.91 -8.46
N SER A 198 1.77 19.64 -9.27
CA SER A 198 2.82 20.62 -9.56
C SER A 198 2.25 21.81 -10.36
N LYS A 199 2.74 23.00 -10.10
CA LYS A 199 2.44 24.16 -10.95
C LYS A 199 2.97 23.90 -12.36
N LEU A 200 2.18 24.28 -13.36
CA LEU A 200 2.58 24.18 -14.78
C LEU A 200 3.12 25.52 -15.26
N PRO A 201 4.42 25.76 -15.25
CA PRO A 201 5.00 27.00 -15.76
C PRO A 201 5.00 27.07 -17.29
N ASP A 202 4.75 25.93 -17.97
CA ASP A 202 4.90 25.79 -19.41
C ASP A 202 3.64 25.19 -20.05
N GLN A 203 3.07 25.91 -21.01
CA GLN A 203 1.90 25.48 -21.78
C GLN A 203 2.11 24.21 -22.59
N ARG A 204 3.39 23.83 -22.88
CA ARG A 204 3.73 22.61 -23.65
C ARG A 204 3.13 21.34 -23.06
N TYR A 205 2.97 21.28 -21.72
CA TYR A 205 2.45 20.09 -21.03
C TYR A 205 0.98 20.18 -20.70
N GLU A 206 0.38 21.39 -20.72
CA GLU A 206 -0.95 21.63 -20.16
C GLU A 206 -2.01 20.67 -20.72
N ALA A 207 -2.10 20.54 -22.03
CA ALA A 207 -3.07 19.67 -22.69
C ALA A 207 -2.88 18.19 -22.31
N ASN A 208 -1.63 17.70 -22.27
CA ASN A 208 -1.32 16.30 -21.97
C ASN A 208 -1.50 15.97 -20.48
N VAL A 209 -1.14 16.89 -19.59
CA VAL A 209 -1.38 16.80 -18.15
C VAL A 209 -2.88 16.72 -17.87
N ALA A 210 -3.68 17.64 -18.48
CA ALA A 210 -5.13 17.63 -18.32
C ALA A 210 -5.78 16.34 -18.85
N LYS A 211 -5.38 15.85 -20.04
CA LYS A 211 -5.89 14.59 -20.61
C LYS A 211 -5.59 13.41 -19.67
N THR A 212 -4.33 13.30 -19.23
CA THR A 212 -3.92 12.22 -18.35
C THR A 212 -4.68 12.27 -17.02
N TRP A 213 -4.79 13.45 -16.40
CA TRP A 213 -5.51 13.61 -15.15
C TRP A 213 -6.99 13.23 -15.30
N ASN A 214 -7.67 13.70 -16.33
CA ASN A 214 -9.06 13.34 -16.62
C ASN A 214 -9.23 11.82 -16.81
N LYS A 215 -8.25 11.15 -17.40
CA LYS A 215 -8.26 9.69 -17.54
C LYS A 215 -8.10 9.00 -16.18
N VAL A 216 -7.16 9.46 -15.34
CA VAL A 216 -6.95 8.97 -13.99
C VAL A 216 -8.21 9.12 -13.14
N GLU A 217 -8.81 10.33 -13.11
CA GLU A 217 -10.05 10.57 -12.37
C GLU A 217 -11.21 9.68 -12.85
N ARG A 218 -11.36 9.51 -14.16
CA ARG A 218 -12.40 8.63 -14.72
C ARG A 218 -12.18 7.18 -14.33
N ASN A 219 -10.94 6.71 -14.38
CA ASN A 219 -10.60 5.36 -13.95
C ASN A 219 -10.93 5.17 -12.47
N MET A 220 -10.51 6.09 -11.61
CA MET A 220 -10.76 6.02 -10.16
C MET A 220 -12.26 6.02 -9.81
N LYS A 221 -13.07 6.85 -10.49
CA LYS A 221 -14.54 6.88 -10.27
C LYS A 221 -15.22 5.54 -10.59
N ASN A 222 -14.71 4.83 -11.59
CA ASN A 222 -15.28 3.55 -12.05
C ASN A 222 -14.59 2.34 -11.41
N ALA A 223 -13.58 2.56 -10.58
CA ALA A 223 -12.78 1.51 -9.97
C ALA A 223 -13.53 0.81 -8.82
N PRO A 224 -13.13 -0.42 -8.45
CA PRO A 224 -13.63 -1.08 -7.27
C PRO A 224 -13.44 -0.26 -6.00
N ARG A 225 -14.35 -0.40 -5.04
CA ARG A 225 -14.27 0.24 -3.75
C ARG A 225 -13.12 -0.33 -2.89
N PRO A 226 -12.57 0.43 -1.92
CA PRO A 226 -11.48 -0.01 -1.06
C PRO A 226 -11.83 -1.24 -0.22
N ASP A 227 -13.10 -1.53 0.00
CA ASP A 227 -13.57 -2.74 0.68
C ASP A 227 -13.11 -4.03 0.00
N LEU A 228 -12.90 -4.01 -1.33
CA LEU A 228 -12.33 -5.14 -2.06
C LEU A 228 -10.90 -5.44 -1.57
N VAL A 229 -10.07 -4.40 -1.44
CA VAL A 229 -8.69 -4.53 -0.96
C VAL A 229 -8.69 -4.98 0.51
N ALA A 230 -9.55 -4.37 1.33
CA ALA A 230 -9.66 -4.69 2.75
C ALA A 230 -10.01 -6.18 2.98
N ARG A 231 -10.99 -6.72 2.25
CA ARG A 231 -11.33 -8.16 2.32
C ARG A 231 -10.14 -9.04 1.93
N ARG A 232 -9.44 -8.71 0.85
CA ARG A 232 -8.27 -9.48 0.43
C ARG A 232 -7.11 -9.42 1.44
N VAL A 233 -6.93 -8.28 2.10
CA VAL A 233 -5.95 -8.17 3.20
C VAL A 233 -6.37 -9.05 4.37
N CYS A 234 -7.63 -9.06 4.79
CA CYS A 234 -8.10 -9.94 5.84
C CYS A 234 -7.93 -11.43 5.47
N GLU A 235 -8.21 -11.80 4.22
CA GLU A 235 -7.95 -13.16 3.72
C GLU A 235 -6.45 -13.53 3.79
N LEU A 236 -5.54 -12.59 3.48
CA LEU A 236 -4.09 -12.81 3.61
C LEU A 236 -3.65 -13.01 5.06
N ILE A 237 -4.26 -12.27 5.99
CA ILE A 237 -3.95 -12.37 7.44
C ILE A 237 -4.33 -13.75 7.99
N ASP A 238 -5.38 -14.37 7.46
CA ASP A 238 -5.86 -15.68 7.88
C ASP A 238 -5.12 -16.85 7.19
N GLN A 239 -4.26 -16.59 6.19
CA GLN A 239 -3.53 -17.63 5.46
C GLN A 239 -2.24 -18.04 6.20
N THR A 240 -1.96 -19.33 6.23
CA THR A 240 -0.70 -19.89 6.76
C THR A 240 0.47 -19.73 5.79
N SER A 241 0.19 -19.64 4.49
CA SER A 241 1.20 -19.44 3.45
C SER A 241 0.66 -18.47 2.38
N PRO A 242 0.69 -17.15 2.67
CA PRO A 242 0.22 -16.15 1.73
C PRO A 242 1.14 -16.08 0.50
N PRO A 243 0.60 -15.72 -0.68
CA PRO A 243 1.40 -15.59 -1.89
C PRO A 243 2.40 -14.43 -1.76
N PRO A 244 3.60 -14.54 -2.37
CA PRO A 244 4.62 -13.49 -2.28
C PRO A 244 4.19 -12.18 -2.95
N ARG A 245 3.22 -12.24 -3.87
CA ARG A 245 2.65 -11.08 -4.56
C ARG A 245 1.17 -11.29 -4.85
N MET A 246 0.38 -10.23 -4.69
CA MET A 246 -1.04 -10.21 -5.04
C MET A 246 -1.40 -8.89 -5.71
N ALA A 247 -1.98 -8.94 -6.91
CA ALA A 247 -2.57 -7.77 -7.56
C ALA A 247 -4.09 -7.74 -7.31
N ILE A 248 -4.64 -6.55 -7.01
CA ILE A 248 -6.07 -6.37 -6.69
C ILE A 248 -6.64 -5.21 -7.50
N GLY A 249 -7.75 -5.44 -8.18
CA GLY A 249 -8.42 -4.43 -9.00
C GLY A 249 -9.17 -5.07 -10.16
N ASP A 250 -9.38 -4.31 -11.22
CA ASP A 250 -9.96 -4.80 -12.46
C ASP A 250 -9.11 -5.93 -13.07
N THR A 251 -9.79 -6.93 -13.66
CA THR A 251 -9.13 -8.14 -14.22
C THR A 251 -8.18 -7.78 -15.36
N PHE A 252 -8.53 -6.82 -16.20
CA PHE A 252 -7.65 -6.40 -17.28
C PHE A 252 -6.36 -5.79 -16.74
N GLN A 253 -6.47 -4.85 -15.78
CA GLN A 253 -5.31 -4.18 -15.18
C GLN A 253 -4.42 -5.14 -14.36
N THR A 254 -5.02 -6.10 -13.65
CA THR A 254 -4.28 -6.94 -12.69
C THR A 254 -3.67 -8.19 -13.32
N LYS A 255 -4.30 -8.76 -14.35
CA LYS A 255 -3.86 -10.02 -14.97
C LYS A 255 -3.39 -9.85 -16.41
N ILE A 256 -4.21 -9.18 -17.26
CA ILE A 256 -3.97 -9.15 -18.71
C ILE A 256 -2.87 -8.14 -19.06
N ALA A 257 -3.02 -6.88 -18.64
CA ALA A 257 -2.08 -5.82 -19.00
C ALA A 257 -0.65 -6.09 -18.52
N PRO A 258 -0.38 -6.55 -17.27
CA PRO A 258 0.97 -6.88 -16.83
C PRO A 258 1.59 -8.05 -17.61
N LEU A 259 0.78 -9.05 -18.01
CA LEU A 259 1.24 -10.19 -18.81
C LEU A 259 1.65 -9.73 -20.20
N ILE A 260 0.78 -9.00 -20.88
CA ILE A 260 1.06 -8.44 -22.22
C ILE A 260 2.30 -7.54 -22.13
N PHE A 261 2.35 -6.65 -21.14
CA PHE A 261 3.44 -5.69 -20.97
C PHE A 261 4.79 -6.39 -20.77
N ARG A 262 4.82 -7.57 -20.15
CA ARG A 262 6.04 -8.33 -19.90
C ARG A 262 6.74 -8.76 -21.21
N PHE A 263 5.98 -9.11 -22.23
CA PHE A 263 6.50 -9.69 -23.48
C PHE A 263 6.67 -8.68 -24.60
N LEU A 264 6.12 -7.46 -24.49
CA LEU A 264 6.22 -6.46 -25.53
C LEU A 264 7.59 -5.75 -25.51
N PRO A 265 8.16 -5.39 -26.67
CA PRO A 265 9.31 -4.50 -26.75
C PRO A 265 9.00 -3.12 -26.13
N GLN A 266 10.02 -2.46 -25.58
CA GLN A 266 9.84 -1.19 -24.86
C GLN A 266 9.13 -0.11 -25.70
N ARG A 267 9.43 -0.01 -27.00
CA ARG A 267 8.76 0.96 -27.90
C ARG A 267 7.25 0.74 -27.97
N VAL A 268 6.82 -0.53 -28.04
CA VAL A 268 5.39 -0.89 -28.09
C VAL A 268 4.71 -0.62 -26.75
N ARG A 269 5.39 -0.88 -25.64
CA ARG A 269 4.89 -0.54 -24.30
C ARG A 269 4.63 0.96 -24.16
N ILE A 270 5.60 1.79 -24.53
CA ILE A 270 5.49 3.25 -24.49
C ILE A 270 4.35 3.73 -25.39
N TRP A 271 4.28 3.23 -26.63
CA TRP A 271 3.19 3.57 -27.56
C TRP A 271 1.82 3.18 -26.99
N GLY A 272 1.67 1.99 -26.45
CA GLY A 272 0.44 1.51 -25.85
C GLY A 272 -0.02 2.37 -24.68
N LEU A 273 0.89 2.73 -23.76
CA LEU A 273 0.59 3.61 -22.63
C LEU A 273 0.21 5.02 -23.11
N LYS A 274 0.95 5.60 -24.07
CA LYS A 274 0.59 6.89 -24.65
C LYS A 274 -0.83 6.86 -25.20
N LYS A 275 -1.16 5.86 -26.02
CA LYS A 275 -2.51 5.69 -26.59
C LYS A 275 -3.58 5.52 -25.49
N TYR A 276 -3.28 4.77 -24.43
CA TYR A 276 -4.22 4.55 -23.32
C TYR A 276 -4.54 5.85 -22.58
N TYR A 277 -3.56 6.73 -22.38
CA TYR A 277 -3.72 8.02 -21.69
C TYR A 277 -4.09 9.18 -22.63
N GLY A 278 -4.16 8.96 -23.95
CA GLY A 278 -4.47 9.99 -24.94
C GLY A 278 -3.33 10.96 -25.24
N LEU A 279 -2.08 10.48 -25.13
CA LEU A 279 -0.83 11.22 -25.37
C LEU A 279 -0.27 10.97 -26.77
#